data_3a5391deb03c3cfc59e201b9af05474f
#
_entry.id   3a5391deb03c3cfc59e201b9af05474f
#
_cell.length_a   1.000
_cell.length_b   1.000
_cell.length_c   1.000
_cell.angle_alpha   90.00
_cell.angle_beta   90.00
_cell.angle_gamma   90.00
#
_symmetry.space_group_name_H-M   'P 1'
#
loop_
_entity.id
_entity.type
_entity.pdbx_description
1 polymer ?
#
loop_
_entity_poly.entity_id
_entity_poly.type
_entity_poly.pdbx_seq_one_letter_code
_entity_poly.pdbx_strand_id
1 'polypeptide(L)' 'MSESKSIKIAQYDKQGNLIKIWCGSREIQRELGINQSDIITCCKWYACGEDLDEWHKIRKGYPHKTVGGYIWKYYIEE' A
#
# COMPACT_ATOMS: atom_id res chain seq x y z
N MET A 1 12.42 25.93 -1.64
CA MET A 1 11.82 24.87 -2.12
C MET A 1 11.18 23.96 -1.10
N SER A 2 10.17 23.43 -1.43
CA SER A 2 9.47 22.64 -0.45
C SER A 2 10.11 21.28 -0.37
N GLU A 3 10.02 20.71 0.80
CA GLU A 3 10.43 19.40 0.99
C GLU A 3 9.31 18.50 0.77
N SER A 4 9.50 17.49 -0.06
CA SER A 4 8.44 16.52 -0.20
C SER A 4 8.65 15.46 0.84
N LYS A 5 7.61 15.13 1.54
CA LYS A 5 7.66 14.04 2.48
C LYS A 5 7.72 12.75 1.70
N SER A 6 8.60 11.87 2.12
CA SER A 6 8.70 10.57 1.47
C SER A 6 7.55 9.69 1.92
N ILE A 7 6.84 9.15 0.95
CA ILE A 7 5.77 8.20 1.25
C ILE A 7 6.35 6.82 1.11
N LYS A 8 6.43 6.11 2.21
CA LYS A 8 6.94 4.74 2.22
C LYS A 8 5.78 3.77 2.28
N ILE A 9 6.07 2.50 2.16
CA ILE A 9 5.05 1.48 2.19
C ILE A 9 5.37 0.51 3.32
N ALA A 10 4.40 0.32 4.21
CA ALA A 10 4.55 -0.58 5.34
C ALA A 10 3.98 -1.94 4.95
N GLN A 11 4.74 -2.98 5.22
CA GLN A 11 4.34 -4.36 4.97
C GLN A 11 3.90 -5.00 6.27
N TYR A 12 2.69 -5.55 6.29
CA TYR A 12 2.15 -6.22 7.46
C TYR A 12 1.78 -7.65 7.10
N ASP A 13 1.81 -8.54 8.08
CA ASP A 13 1.31 -9.89 7.85
C ASP A 13 -0.22 -9.87 7.93
N LYS A 14 -0.84 -11.02 7.73
CA LYS A 14 -2.30 -11.09 7.71
C LYS A 14 -2.92 -10.81 9.05
N GLN A 15 -2.14 -10.88 10.11
CA GLN A 15 -2.61 -10.60 11.46
C GLN A 15 -2.42 -9.14 11.84
N GLY A 16 -1.80 -8.35 10.97
CA GLY A 16 -1.62 -6.94 11.22
C GLY A 16 -0.32 -6.57 11.89
N ASN A 17 0.63 -7.50 11.95
CA ASN A 17 1.94 -7.22 12.55
C ASN A 17 2.87 -6.62 11.50
N LEU A 18 3.54 -5.55 11.86
CA LEU A 18 4.46 -4.89 10.94
C LEU A 18 5.68 -5.76 10.68
N ILE A 19 6.00 -5.99 9.42
CA ILE A 19 7.14 -6.77 9.01
C ILE A 19 8.30 -5.87 8.62
N LYS A 20 8.04 -4.90 7.73
CA LYS A 20 9.11 -4.07 7.21
C LYS A 20 8.52 -2.79 6.62
N ILE A 21 9.29 -1.72 6.68
CA ILE A 21 8.95 -0.47 5.98
C ILE A 21 9.82 -0.41 4.73
N TRP A 22 9.17 -0.27 3.58
CA TRP A 22 9.86 -0.20 2.29
C TRP A 22 9.93 1.23 1.80
N CYS A 23 10.98 1.55 1.06
CA CYS A 23 11.14 2.91 0.55
C CYS A 23 10.15 3.23 -0.56
N GLY A 24 9.64 2.22 -1.25
CA GLY A 24 8.67 2.46 -2.30
C GLY A 24 8.23 1.16 -2.93
N SER A 25 7.21 1.25 -3.78
CA SER A 25 6.66 0.06 -4.43
C SER A 25 7.61 -0.56 -5.42
N ARG A 26 8.48 0.24 -6.04
CA ARG A 26 9.45 -0.30 -6.99
C ARG A 26 10.42 -1.25 -6.33
N GLU A 27 10.87 -0.91 -5.13
CA GLU A 27 11.78 -1.76 -4.39
C GLU A 27 11.12 -3.09 -4.07
N ILE A 28 9.84 -3.03 -3.68
CA ILE A 28 9.09 -4.25 -3.37
C ILE A 28 8.97 -5.12 -4.60
N GLN A 29 8.65 -4.53 -5.74
CA GLN A 29 8.52 -5.29 -6.97
C GLN A 29 9.84 -5.97 -7.34
N ARG A 30 10.96 -5.26 -7.17
CA ARG A 30 12.25 -5.81 -7.51
C ARG A 30 12.67 -6.94 -6.57
N GLU A 31 12.40 -6.75 -5.26
CA GLU A 31 12.84 -7.73 -4.28
C GLU A 31 11.91 -8.94 -4.16
N LEU A 32 10.62 -8.70 -4.21
CA LEU A 32 9.63 -9.76 -3.98
C LEU A 32 8.93 -10.21 -5.25
N GLY A 33 9.09 -9.48 -6.35
CA GLY A 33 8.43 -9.85 -7.59
C GLY A 33 6.94 -9.56 -7.61
N ILE A 34 6.46 -8.75 -6.67
CA ILE A 34 5.05 -8.41 -6.60
C ILE A 34 4.82 -7.16 -7.42
N ASN A 35 3.75 -7.16 -8.23
CA ASN A 35 3.44 -6.03 -9.09
C ASN A 35 3.18 -4.77 -8.26
N GLN A 36 3.90 -3.70 -8.57
CA GLN A 36 3.76 -2.46 -7.80
C GLN A 36 2.36 -1.87 -7.90
N SER A 37 1.67 -2.08 -9.02
CA SER A 37 0.29 -1.57 -9.15
C SER A 37 -0.64 -2.22 -8.14
N ASP A 38 -0.47 -3.50 -7.91
CA ASP A 38 -1.29 -4.21 -6.92
C ASP A 38 -1.01 -3.69 -5.52
N ILE A 39 0.27 -3.44 -5.22
CA ILE A 39 0.63 -2.92 -3.92
C ILE A 39 0.03 -1.55 -3.69
N ILE A 40 0.09 -0.68 -4.69
CA ILE A 40 -0.49 0.66 -4.58
C ILE A 40 -2.00 0.58 -4.42
N THR A 41 -2.65 -0.35 -5.14
CA THR A 41 -4.09 -0.55 -5.01
C THR A 41 -4.45 -0.93 -3.58
N CYS A 42 -3.67 -1.82 -2.98
CA CYS A 42 -3.89 -2.21 -1.60
C CYS A 42 -3.69 -1.02 -0.65
N CYS A 43 -2.63 -0.26 -0.86
CA CYS A 43 -2.38 0.93 -0.04
C CYS A 43 -3.52 1.92 -0.12
N LYS A 44 -4.06 2.14 -1.32
CA LYS A 44 -5.16 3.08 -1.49
C LYS A 44 -6.43 2.61 -0.81
N TRP A 45 -6.67 1.30 -0.81
CA TRP A 45 -7.83 0.75 -0.13
C TRP A 45 -7.80 1.12 1.36
N TYR A 46 -6.67 0.93 2.01
CA TYR A 46 -6.56 1.28 3.42
C TYR A 46 -6.51 2.78 3.65
N ALA A 47 -5.99 3.53 2.68
CA ALA A 47 -5.93 4.99 2.80
C ALA A 47 -7.31 5.62 2.71
N CYS A 48 -8.26 5.00 2.00
CA CYS A 48 -9.60 5.56 1.90
C CYS A 48 -10.50 5.15 3.07
N GLY A 49 -9.96 4.42 4.04
CA GLY A 49 -10.70 4.05 5.24
C GLY A 49 -11.46 2.74 5.11
N GLU A 50 -11.09 1.91 4.13
CA GLU A 50 -11.74 0.62 3.91
C GLU A 50 -13.23 0.77 3.66
N ASP A 51 -13.58 1.81 2.89
CA ASP A 51 -14.97 2.11 2.56
C ASP A 51 -15.14 1.93 1.07
N LEU A 52 -16.01 1.02 0.64
CA LEU A 52 -16.22 0.74 -0.76
C LEU A 52 -16.77 1.95 -1.52
N ASP A 53 -17.61 2.75 -0.88
CA ASP A 53 -18.14 3.94 -1.52
C ASP A 53 -17.01 4.94 -1.83
N GLU A 54 -16.13 5.16 -0.86
CA GLU A 54 -14.98 6.02 -1.08
C GLU A 54 -14.03 5.42 -2.10
N TRP A 55 -13.86 4.09 -2.06
CA TRP A 55 -13.00 3.41 -2.99
C TRP A 55 -13.49 3.59 -4.43
N HIS A 56 -14.79 3.47 -4.65
CA HIS A 56 -15.36 3.60 -5.98
C HIS A 56 -15.25 5.00 -6.53
N LYS A 57 -15.03 6.00 -5.68
CA LYS A 57 -14.76 7.37 -6.13
C LYS A 57 -13.35 7.50 -6.68
N ILE A 58 -12.45 6.62 -6.24
CA ILE A 58 -11.05 6.67 -6.64
C ILE A 58 -10.78 5.73 -7.80
N ARG A 59 -11.30 4.51 -7.71
CA ARG A 59 -11.02 3.49 -8.72
C ARG A 59 -12.25 2.64 -8.95
N LYS A 60 -12.26 1.98 -10.11
CA LYS A 60 -13.32 1.03 -10.42
C LYS A 60 -12.86 -0.37 -10.02
N GLY A 61 -13.81 -1.25 -9.79
CA GLY A 61 -13.51 -2.64 -9.44
C GLY A 61 -13.34 -2.82 -7.95
N TYR A 62 -12.88 -3.98 -7.57
CA TYR A 62 -12.73 -4.32 -6.16
C TYR A 62 -11.32 -4.05 -5.67
N PRO A 63 -11.17 -3.61 -4.42
CA PRO A 63 -9.85 -3.35 -3.87
C PRO A 63 -9.15 -4.66 -3.54
N HIS A 64 -7.82 -4.57 -3.46
CA HIS A 64 -7.01 -5.68 -2.98
C HIS A 64 -6.80 -5.48 -1.48
N LYS A 65 -7.33 -6.40 -0.68
CA LYS A 65 -7.14 -6.32 0.76
C LYS A 65 -5.80 -6.89 1.18
N THR A 66 -5.28 -7.83 0.40
CA THR A 66 -3.93 -8.36 0.59
C THR A 66 -3.30 -8.56 -0.77
N VAL A 67 -1.99 -8.48 -0.84
CA VAL A 67 -1.24 -8.71 -2.07
C VAL A 67 -0.02 -9.55 -1.72
N GLY A 68 0.12 -10.68 -2.41
CA GLY A 68 1.23 -11.59 -2.13
C GLY A 68 1.19 -12.17 -0.73
N GLY A 69 0.00 -12.21 -0.11
CA GLY A 69 -0.14 -12.74 1.23
C GLY A 69 0.15 -11.74 2.33
N TYR A 70 0.32 -10.46 1.98
CA TYR A 70 0.65 -9.41 2.95
C TYR A 70 -0.31 -8.25 2.80
N ILE A 71 -0.39 -7.45 3.87
CA ILE A 71 -1.17 -6.21 3.86
C ILE A 71 -0.20 -5.07 3.63
N TRP A 72 -0.56 -4.14 2.74
CA TRP A 72 0.30 -3.02 2.38
C TRP A 72 -0.44 -1.73 2.66
N LYS A 73 0.22 -0.81 3.39
CA LYS A 73 -0.38 0.48 3.72
C LYS A 73 0.65 1.57 3.49
N TYR A 74 0.17 2.77 3.21
CA TYR A 74 1.08 3.91 3.11
C TYR A 74 1.64 4.24 4.49
N TYR A 75 2.91 4.53 4.53
CA TYR A 75 3.58 4.95 5.75
C TYR A 75 4.25 6.28 5.46
N ILE A 76 3.78 7.34 6.09
CA ILE A 76 4.32 8.66 5.85
C ILE A 76 5.28 8.99 6.98
N GLU A 77 6.55 9.23 6.60
CA GLU A 77 7.58 9.54 7.56
C GLU A 77 7.67 11.03 7.66
N GLU A 78 7.60 11.57 8.86
CA GLU A 78 7.67 13.01 9.07
C GLU A 78 9.02 13.39 9.60
#